data_30fd575c7401ad84c610b95731ec27ac
#
_entry.id   30fd575c7401ad84c610b95731ec27ac
#
_cell.length_a   1.000
_cell.length_b   1.000
_cell.length_c   1.000
_cell.angle_alpha   90.00
_cell.angle_beta   90.00
_cell.angle_gamma   90.00
#
_symmetry.space_group_name_H-M   'P 1'
#
loop_
_entity.id
_entity.type
_entity.pdbx_description
1 polymer ?
#
loop_
_entity_poly.entity_id
_entity_poly.type
_entity_poly.pdbx_seq_one_letter_code
_entity_poly.pdbx_strand_id
1 'polypeptide(L)'
;MKNLLLSLTVLLGSTVSFAQQTPVIEHYLQNQYFINPAAAGLNGNIAHLAVHKQWQGFTGAPETQIFTIDGNFNRDKMALGFTVINDQTNILGNTSGYLTYVYNLAITSKQKIRFGVSSGIVQNRLIYDNIIAEDESEIQLFYNNQNATNFDAKAGIHYQFNDFQLGFAVANLLSPKFSYENNFSSDSLTFRNIPHFTLNAQYNFKLKGGKWELIPSLYLKGVQGAPFVFEGAVSGRYKKKFWGTLKYHHKIGYSAMAGASITKQLLLGYSFGFSSREIGTQNSGTHEILIGYKIGNSNAGVSVSDRDLEKLEEQNVVLFEKTDALEQENLLIKEELEKQKQLLKEKIYGLEELKKALEKERVDREKMIAEYEYKPKENDSVAQNQGTEEAQEAEETTEPQTNEDSSDKIVKGDLYVVVGATRGMKEAQNFQKIVTREYQLKTRIVRNAKG
;
A
#
# COMPACT_ATOMS: atom_id res chain seq x y z
N MET A 1 6.36 -38.81 1.27
CA MET A 1 6.14 -37.64 2.14
C MET A 1 7.43 -36.86 2.44
N LYS A 2 8.55 -37.48 2.88
CA LYS A 2 9.84 -36.76 3.12
C LYS A 2 10.37 -36.00 1.91
N ASN A 3 10.31 -36.59 0.71
CA ASN A 3 10.81 -35.94 -0.53
C ASN A 3 9.88 -34.83 -1.02
N LEU A 4 8.58 -34.88 -0.70
CA LEU A 4 7.62 -33.80 -1.00
C LEU A 4 7.84 -32.57 -0.09
N LEU A 5 8.15 -32.82 1.19
CA LEU A 5 8.53 -31.76 2.13
C LEU A 5 9.86 -31.11 1.77
N LEU A 6 10.84 -31.92 1.32
CA LEU A 6 12.13 -31.39 0.86
C LEU A 6 12.00 -30.55 -0.42
N SER A 7 11.16 -30.98 -1.36
CA SER A 7 10.88 -30.22 -2.59
C SER A 7 10.14 -28.91 -2.29
N LEU A 8 9.23 -28.91 -1.33
CA LEU A 8 8.50 -27.72 -0.89
C LEU A 8 9.43 -26.72 -0.18
N THR A 9 10.42 -27.22 0.58
CA THR A 9 11.43 -26.39 1.25
C THR A 9 12.41 -25.74 0.26
N VAL A 10 12.76 -26.45 -0.82
CA VAL A 10 13.63 -25.93 -1.89
C VAL A 10 12.88 -24.92 -2.76
N LEU A 11 11.57 -25.10 -3.01
CA LEU A 11 10.75 -24.16 -3.77
C LEU A 11 10.50 -22.84 -3.00
N LEU A 12 10.50 -22.88 -1.66
CA LEU A 12 10.39 -21.70 -0.80
C LEU A 12 11.71 -20.96 -0.61
N GLY A 13 12.85 -21.54 -1.05
CA GLY A 13 14.20 -20.99 -0.86
C GLY A 13 14.72 -20.10 -1.99
N SER A 14 14.03 -19.98 -3.12
CA SER A 14 14.45 -19.10 -4.23
C SER A 14 13.86 -17.70 -4.09
N THR A 15 14.25 -16.97 -3.04
CA THR A 15 13.94 -15.54 -2.93
C THR A 15 14.92 -14.75 -3.78
N VAL A 16 14.46 -14.28 -4.93
CA VAL A 16 15.18 -13.25 -5.70
C VAL A 16 15.17 -11.99 -4.84
N SER A 17 16.35 -11.60 -4.34
CA SER A 17 16.49 -10.48 -3.41
C SER A 17 16.45 -9.17 -4.19
N PHE A 18 15.30 -8.52 -4.25
CA PHE A 18 15.19 -7.14 -4.74
C PHE A 18 15.35 -6.18 -3.56
N ALA A 19 16.43 -5.39 -3.58
CA ALA A 19 16.84 -4.53 -2.47
C ALA A 19 16.46 -3.07 -2.69
N GLN A 20 15.22 -2.77 -3.05
CA GLN A 20 14.74 -1.39 -3.06
C GLN A 20 13.84 -1.16 -1.85
N GLN A 21 14.26 -0.28 -0.94
CA GLN A 21 13.46 0.10 0.22
C GLN A 21 12.97 1.54 0.04
N THR A 22 11.68 1.78 0.34
CA THR A 22 11.21 3.13 0.61
C THR A 22 11.92 3.64 1.86
N PRO A 23 12.23 4.95 1.95
CA PRO A 23 12.90 5.53 3.10
C PRO A 23 12.26 5.12 4.43
N VAL A 24 13.08 4.85 5.42
CA VAL A 24 12.62 4.60 6.80
C VAL A 24 12.52 5.95 7.49
N ILE A 25 11.38 6.23 8.11
CA ILE A 25 11.13 7.45 8.87
C ILE A 25 10.74 7.05 10.26
N GLU A 26 11.40 7.61 11.26
CA GLU A 26 11.14 7.28 12.65
C GLU A 26 9.85 7.91 13.17
N HIS A 27 9.61 9.18 12.79
CA HIS A 27 8.48 9.97 13.28
C HIS A 27 7.15 9.74 12.53
N TYR A 28 6.96 8.61 11.82
CA TYR A 28 5.66 8.30 11.18
C TYR A 28 4.52 8.21 12.20
N LEU A 29 4.81 7.88 13.46
CA LEU A 29 3.82 7.88 14.54
C LEU A 29 3.29 9.28 14.88
N GLN A 30 4.07 10.32 14.63
CA GLN A 30 3.68 11.71 14.79
C GLN A 30 3.00 12.27 13.53
N ASN A 31 3.41 11.78 12.36
CA ASN A 31 2.79 12.13 11.09
C ASN A 31 2.59 10.88 10.22
N GLN A 32 1.44 10.22 10.38
CA GLN A 32 1.09 9.02 9.59
C GLN A 32 0.97 9.30 8.08
N TYR A 33 0.86 10.56 7.67
CA TYR A 33 0.86 10.93 6.26
C TYR A 33 2.18 10.58 5.55
N PHE A 34 3.29 10.46 6.26
CA PHE A 34 4.55 9.96 5.69
C PHE A 34 4.42 8.56 5.08
N ILE A 35 3.57 7.71 5.66
CA ILE A 35 3.43 6.30 5.27
C ILE A 35 2.10 5.95 4.59
N ASN A 36 1.07 6.80 4.74
CA ASN A 36 -0.27 6.53 4.23
C ASN A 36 -0.93 7.82 3.72
N PRO A 37 -1.24 7.92 2.41
CA PRO A 37 -1.89 9.11 1.86
C PRO A 37 -3.25 9.41 2.50
N ALA A 38 -4.00 8.40 2.96
CA ALA A 38 -5.29 8.60 3.62
C ALA A 38 -5.18 9.30 4.98
N ALA A 39 -3.96 9.41 5.51
CA ALA A 39 -3.71 10.09 6.78
C ALA A 39 -3.49 11.61 6.64
N ALA A 40 -3.43 12.16 5.43
CA ALA A 40 -3.32 13.61 5.26
C ALA A 40 -4.49 14.33 5.93
N GLY A 41 -4.21 15.39 6.68
CA GLY A 41 -5.20 16.16 7.46
C GLY A 41 -5.64 15.53 8.79
N LEU A 42 -5.11 14.35 9.20
CA LEU A 42 -5.44 13.76 10.51
C LEU A 42 -5.04 14.66 11.68
N ASN A 43 -3.95 15.38 11.54
CA ASN A 43 -3.41 16.28 12.56
C ASN A 43 -3.86 17.74 12.38
N GLY A 44 -4.89 17.99 11.55
CA GLY A 44 -5.33 19.31 11.14
C GLY A 44 -4.44 19.89 10.04
N ASN A 45 -4.38 21.23 9.95
CA ASN A 45 -3.55 21.91 8.96
C ASN A 45 -2.13 22.06 9.52
N ILE A 46 -1.18 21.34 8.93
CA ILE A 46 0.18 21.29 9.46
C ILE A 46 1.21 21.09 8.33
N ALA A 47 2.35 21.72 8.50
CA ALA A 47 3.54 21.42 7.71
C ALA A 47 4.55 20.68 8.58
N HIS A 48 5.21 19.67 8.01
CA HIS A 48 6.29 18.95 8.68
C HIS A 48 7.54 18.94 7.80
N LEU A 49 8.68 19.06 8.45
CA LEU A 49 10.00 18.79 7.88
C LEU A 49 10.67 17.74 8.74
N ALA A 50 11.10 16.64 8.13
CA ALA A 50 11.91 15.60 8.78
C ALA A 50 13.24 15.43 8.03
N VAL A 51 14.31 15.31 8.78
CA VAL A 51 15.66 14.99 8.27
C VAL A 51 16.16 13.76 9.00
N HIS A 52 16.33 12.68 8.25
CA HIS A 52 16.73 11.37 8.75
C HIS A 52 18.11 11.00 8.21
N LYS A 53 19.06 10.72 9.09
CA LYS A 53 20.43 10.30 8.75
C LYS A 53 20.69 8.94 9.36
N GLN A 54 20.84 7.93 8.49
CA GLN A 54 21.18 6.58 8.94
C GLN A 54 22.70 6.43 9.11
N TRP A 55 23.12 5.59 10.07
CA TRP A 55 24.50 5.15 10.23
C TRP A 55 25.51 6.30 10.18
N GLN A 56 25.29 7.30 10.99
CA GLN A 56 26.16 8.47 11.02
C GLN A 56 27.61 8.07 11.31
N GLY A 57 28.54 8.60 10.52
CA GLY A 57 29.96 8.24 10.55
C GLY A 57 30.42 7.45 9.32
N PHE A 58 29.49 6.85 8.55
CA PHE A 58 29.81 6.27 7.26
C PHE A 58 29.70 7.30 6.14
N THR A 59 30.71 7.35 5.28
CA THR A 59 30.66 8.17 4.06
C THR A 59 29.63 7.57 3.08
N GLY A 60 28.71 8.41 2.59
CA GLY A 60 27.65 7.96 1.68
C GLY A 60 26.50 7.22 2.36
N ALA A 61 26.41 7.28 3.70
CA ALA A 61 25.27 6.74 4.44
C ALA A 61 23.94 7.40 3.98
N PRO A 62 22.82 6.67 4.05
CA PRO A 62 21.53 7.18 3.61
C PRO A 62 21.11 8.44 4.39
N GLU A 63 20.72 9.47 3.65
CA GLU A 63 20.10 10.67 4.18
C GLU A 63 18.76 10.91 3.48
N THR A 64 17.70 11.03 4.26
CA THR A 64 16.36 11.31 3.75
C THR A 64 15.84 12.63 4.31
N GLN A 65 15.35 13.48 3.44
CA GLN A 65 14.68 14.73 3.79
C GLN A 65 13.25 14.65 3.30
N ILE A 66 12.28 14.95 4.17
CA ILE A 66 10.87 14.90 3.83
C ILE A 66 10.21 16.20 4.28
N PHE A 67 9.55 16.82 3.35
CA PHE A 67 8.64 17.93 3.61
C PHE A 67 7.22 17.51 3.28
N THR A 68 6.28 17.74 4.20
CA THR A 68 4.86 17.59 3.95
C THR A 68 4.12 18.84 4.39
N ILE A 69 3.07 19.16 3.67
CA ILE A 69 2.04 20.11 4.11
C ILE A 69 0.69 19.49 3.81
N ASP A 70 -0.15 19.39 4.82
CA ASP A 70 -1.46 18.76 4.67
C ASP A 70 -2.50 19.45 5.55
N GLY A 71 -3.76 19.33 5.14
CA GLY A 71 -4.84 19.97 5.88
C GLY A 71 -6.22 19.56 5.39
N ASN A 72 -7.20 19.78 6.27
CA ASN A 72 -8.59 19.52 6.00
C ASN A 72 -9.27 20.74 5.39
N PHE A 73 -10.26 20.50 4.55
CA PHE A 73 -11.17 21.51 4.02
C PHE A 73 -12.58 20.92 3.90
N ASN A 74 -13.56 21.77 3.57
CA ASN A 74 -14.95 21.38 3.44
C ASN A 74 -15.50 20.64 4.69
N ARG A 75 -15.34 21.27 5.88
CA ARG A 75 -15.79 20.72 7.18
C ARG A 75 -15.28 19.28 7.41
N ASP A 76 -13.99 19.08 7.22
CA ASP A 76 -13.29 17.80 7.40
C ASP A 76 -13.74 16.65 6.47
N LYS A 77 -14.61 16.90 5.48
CA LYS A 77 -14.99 15.86 4.50
C LYS A 77 -13.87 15.52 3.52
N MET A 78 -12.98 16.43 3.30
CA MET A 78 -11.89 16.31 2.35
C MET A 78 -10.59 16.82 2.98
N ALA A 79 -9.46 16.28 2.52
CA ALA A 79 -8.15 16.82 2.84
C ALA A 79 -7.27 16.87 1.58
N LEU A 80 -6.36 17.81 1.59
CA LEU A 80 -5.30 17.94 0.59
C LEU A 80 -3.96 17.80 1.28
N GLY A 81 -3.00 17.28 0.55
CA GLY A 81 -1.63 17.18 1.00
C GLY A 81 -0.65 17.36 -0.16
N PHE A 82 0.52 17.85 0.19
CA PHE A 82 1.67 17.92 -0.70
C PHE A 82 2.88 17.33 0.03
N THR A 83 3.65 16.51 -0.65
CA THR A 83 4.83 15.84 -0.09
C THR A 83 5.99 15.99 -1.06
N VAL A 84 7.16 16.36 -0.54
CA VAL A 84 8.44 16.27 -1.24
C VAL A 84 9.35 15.37 -0.42
N ILE A 85 9.98 14.40 -1.10
CA ILE A 85 10.95 13.50 -0.51
C ILE A 85 12.24 13.62 -1.31
N ASN A 86 13.35 13.82 -0.63
CA ASN A 86 14.69 13.69 -1.19
C ASN A 86 15.44 12.64 -0.38
N ASP A 87 15.73 11.53 -1.01
CA ASP A 87 16.42 10.39 -0.41
C ASP A 87 17.72 10.14 -1.18
N GLN A 88 18.83 10.19 -0.49
CA GLN A 88 20.14 10.08 -1.09
C GLN A 88 20.95 9.00 -0.36
N THR A 89 21.48 8.09 -1.15
CA THR A 89 22.56 7.18 -0.74
C THR A 89 23.81 7.50 -1.55
N ASN A 90 24.92 6.83 -1.30
CA ASN A 90 26.21 7.12 -1.94
C ASN A 90 26.10 7.39 -3.46
N ILE A 91 25.50 6.43 -4.19
CA ILE A 91 25.45 6.46 -5.67
C ILE A 91 24.06 6.72 -6.23
N LEU A 92 23.03 6.68 -5.40
CA LEU A 92 21.64 6.83 -5.83
C LEU A 92 20.97 7.98 -5.10
N GLY A 93 20.37 8.88 -5.86
CA GLY A 93 19.46 9.90 -5.36
C GLY A 93 18.05 9.66 -5.87
N ASN A 94 17.07 9.76 -4.98
CA ASN A 94 15.65 9.72 -5.33
C ASN A 94 14.99 11.00 -4.85
N THR A 95 14.45 11.78 -5.76
CA THR A 95 13.66 12.95 -5.41
C THR A 95 12.25 12.75 -5.93
N SER A 96 11.25 12.93 -5.07
CA SER A 96 9.85 12.76 -5.46
C SER A 96 8.97 13.84 -4.89
N GLY A 97 7.94 14.21 -5.66
CA GLY A 97 6.92 15.17 -5.27
C GLY A 97 5.53 14.60 -5.54
N TYR A 98 4.61 14.65 -4.55
CA TYR A 98 3.27 14.11 -4.65
C TYR A 98 2.23 15.13 -4.22
N LEU A 99 1.13 15.21 -4.97
CA LEU A 99 -0.13 15.82 -4.55
C LEU A 99 -1.06 14.72 -4.06
N THR A 100 -1.72 14.98 -2.95
CA THR A 100 -2.60 14.02 -2.28
C THR A 100 -4.00 14.60 -2.12
N TYR A 101 -5.00 13.78 -2.42
CA TYR A 101 -6.40 14.04 -2.14
C TYR A 101 -6.95 12.95 -1.22
N VAL A 102 -7.71 13.36 -0.22
CA VAL A 102 -8.37 12.45 0.73
C VAL A 102 -9.85 12.77 0.81
N TYR A 103 -10.66 11.72 0.76
CA TYR A 103 -12.07 11.77 1.09
C TYR A 103 -12.33 11.09 2.42
N ASN A 104 -12.98 11.80 3.35
CA ASN A 104 -13.31 11.33 4.69
C ASN A 104 -14.79 11.02 4.77
N LEU A 105 -15.11 9.74 4.93
CA LEU A 105 -16.45 9.21 5.10
C LEU A 105 -16.69 8.95 6.60
N ALA A 106 -17.54 9.77 7.22
CA ALA A 106 -18.04 9.50 8.55
C ALA A 106 -19.20 8.50 8.46
N ILE A 107 -19.00 7.27 8.96
CA ILE A 107 -20.03 6.22 9.00
C ILE A 107 -20.94 6.45 10.18
N THR A 108 -20.35 6.71 11.33
CA THR A 108 -21.02 7.09 12.57
C THR A 108 -20.24 8.20 13.27
N SER A 109 -20.73 8.74 14.39
CA SER A 109 -19.95 9.68 15.22
C SER A 109 -18.63 9.08 15.72
N LYS A 110 -18.54 7.76 15.82
CA LYS A 110 -17.40 7.02 16.35
C LYS A 110 -16.55 6.34 15.26
N GLN A 111 -17.08 6.22 14.04
CA GLN A 111 -16.46 5.48 12.94
C GLN A 111 -16.23 6.36 11.73
N LYS A 112 -15.00 6.39 11.26
CA LYS A 112 -14.60 7.12 10.06
C LYS A 112 -13.73 6.25 9.18
N ILE A 113 -13.94 6.31 7.87
CA ILE A 113 -13.06 5.73 6.86
C ILE A 113 -12.54 6.86 5.97
N ARG A 114 -11.26 6.87 5.72
CA ARG A 114 -10.61 7.85 4.85
C ARG A 114 -9.99 7.11 3.69
N PHE A 115 -10.19 7.61 2.49
CA PHE A 115 -9.59 7.11 1.26
C PHE A 115 -8.65 8.19 0.73
N GLY A 116 -7.40 7.83 0.55
CA GLY A 116 -6.37 8.77 0.08
C GLY A 116 -5.72 8.26 -1.20
N VAL A 117 -5.51 9.17 -2.14
CA VAL A 117 -4.76 8.92 -3.36
C VAL A 117 -3.73 10.02 -3.53
N SER A 118 -2.50 9.66 -3.85
CA SER A 118 -1.44 10.58 -4.21
C SER A 118 -0.98 10.29 -5.63
N SER A 119 -0.73 11.34 -6.40
CA SER A 119 -0.11 11.27 -7.71
C SER A 119 1.06 12.23 -7.78
N GLY A 120 2.14 11.83 -8.44
CA GLY A 120 3.33 12.64 -8.43
C GLY A 120 4.40 12.21 -9.39
N ILE A 121 5.54 12.85 -9.26
CA ILE A 121 6.71 12.64 -10.08
C ILE A 121 7.83 12.10 -9.20
N VAL A 122 8.54 11.10 -9.72
CA VAL A 122 9.71 10.50 -9.09
C VAL A 122 10.88 10.63 -10.06
N GLN A 123 11.95 11.23 -9.59
CA GLN A 123 13.22 11.34 -10.31
C GLN A 123 14.27 10.52 -9.58
N ASN A 124 14.82 9.54 -10.26
CA ASN A 124 15.99 8.80 -9.79
C ASN A 124 17.24 9.33 -10.48
N ARG A 125 18.26 9.59 -9.69
CA ARG A 125 19.55 10.09 -10.15
C ARG A 125 20.65 9.09 -9.81
N LEU A 126 21.46 8.74 -10.78
CA LEU A 126 22.69 8.02 -10.60
C LEU A 126 23.82 9.03 -10.40
N ILE A 127 24.44 9.03 -9.22
CA ILE A 127 25.52 9.96 -8.83
C ILE A 127 26.84 9.29 -9.19
N TYR A 128 27.40 9.73 -10.28
CA TYR A 128 28.53 9.11 -10.93
C TYR A 128 29.84 9.31 -10.18
N ASP A 129 30.04 10.53 -9.66
CA ASP A 129 31.27 10.95 -8.99
C ASP A 129 31.63 10.09 -7.75
N ASN A 130 30.66 9.35 -7.25
CA ASN A 130 30.81 8.47 -6.07
C ASN A 130 31.04 7.00 -6.45
N ILE A 131 31.03 6.65 -7.74
CA ILE A 131 31.26 5.28 -8.20
C ILE A 131 32.77 5.01 -8.20
N ILE A 132 33.17 3.96 -7.51
CA ILE A 132 34.53 3.46 -7.51
C ILE A 132 34.52 2.12 -8.25
N ALA A 133 35.09 2.07 -9.45
CA ALA A 133 35.26 0.84 -10.19
C ALA A 133 36.68 0.31 -10.06
N GLU A 134 36.86 -0.99 -10.19
CA GLU A 134 38.17 -1.65 -10.17
C GLU A 134 38.94 -1.43 -11.45
N ASP A 135 38.23 -1.31 -12.58
CA ASP A 135 38.76 -0.98 -13.90
C ASP A 135 38.27 0.39 -14.33
N GLU A 136 39.21 1.32 -14.58
CA GLU A 136 38.87 2.67 -15.06
C GLU A 136 38.15 2.66 -16.42
N SER A 137 38.28 1.60 -17.22
CA SER A 137 37.55 1.46 -18.46
C SER A 137 36.05 1.20 -18.24
N GLU A 138 35.68 0.57 -17.13
CA GLU A 138 34.25 0.38 -16.75
C GLU A 138 33.63 1.71 -16.31
N ILE A 139 34.42 2.64 -15.76
CA ILE A 139 33.93 3.98 -15.41
C ILE A 139 33.53 4.75 -16.67
N GLN A 140 34.19 4.55 -17.79
CA GLN A 140 33.87 5.23 -19.04
C GLN A 140 32.48 4.86 -19.58
N LEU A 141 31.87 3.77 -19.08
CA LEU A 141 30.52 3.35 -19.48
C LEU A 141 29.43 4.36 -19.04
N PHE A 142 29.69 5.16 -18.01
CA PHE A 142 28.69 6.09 -17.46
C PHE A 142 29.31 7.47 -17.17
N TYR A 143 29.61 8.25 -18.16
CA TYR A 143 30.44 9.46 -18.04
C TYR A 143 29.76 10.69 -17.43
N ASN A 144 28.46 10.65 -17.11
CA ASN A 144 27.73 11.78 -16.54
C ASN A 144 26.65 11.35 -15.55
N ASN A 145 26.37 12.18 -14.57
CA ASN A 145 25.21 12.04 -13.72
C ASN A 145 23.94 11.93 -14.57
N GLN A 146 23.26 10.80 -14.49
CA GLN A 146 22.05 10.56 -15.25
C GLN A 146 20.82 10.67 -14.37
N ASN A 147 19.79 11.29 -14.92
CA ASN A 147 18.50 11.44 -14.27
C ASN A 147 17.43 10.74 -15.09
N ALA A 148 16.62 9.93 -14.43
CA ALA A 148 15.43 9.35 -15.04
C ALA A 148 14.20 9.75 -14.22
N THR A 149 13.18 10.27 -14.92
CA THR A 149 11.97 10.81 -14.30
C THR A 149 10.75 10.06 -14.78
N ASN A 150 9.87 9.70 -13.85
CA ASN A 150 8.62 9.01 -14.14
C ASN A 150 7.49 9.45 -13.23
N PHE A 151 6.26 9.14 -13.65
CA PHE A 151 5.08 9.31 -12.81
C PHE A 151 4.92 8.12 -11.86
N ASP A 152 4.41 8.40 -10.66
CA ASP A 152 4.02 7.39 -9.70
C ASP A 152 2.76 7.79 -8.95
N ALA A 153 2.13 6.80 -8.33
CA ALA A 153 0.94 6.98 -7.51
C ALA A 153 1.05 6.19 -6.22
N LYS A 154 0.32 6.64 -5.21
CA LYS A 154 0.12 5.95 -3.94
C LYS A 154 -1.37 5.94 -3.64
N ALA A 155 -1.84 4.89 -2.96
CA ALA A 155 -3.21 4.82 -2.48
C ALA A 155 -3.22 4.33 -1.04
N GLY A 156 -4.25 4.70 -0.29
CA GLY A 156 -4.37 4.27 1.09
C GLY A 156 -5.79 4.36 1.61
N ILE A 157 -6.02 3.60 2.67
CA ILE A 157 -7.24 3.59 3.46
C ILE A 157 -6.82 3.79 4.92
N HIS A 158 -7.58 4.58 5.65
CA HIS A 158 -7.40 4.77 7.09
C HIS A 158 -8.76 4.66 7.76
N TYR A 159 -8.89 3.68 8.64
CA TYR A 159 -10.07 3.43 9.45
C TYR A 159 -9.84 3.89 10.87
N GLN A 160 -10.79 4.60 11.44
CA GLN A 160 -10.80 5.02 12.82
C GLN A 160 -12.10 4.58 13.50
N PHE A 161 -11.96 3.94 14.64
CA PHE A 161 -13.07 3.57 15.52
C PHE A 161 -12.75 4.01 16.96
N ASN A 162 -13.38 5.08 17.44
CA ASN A 162 -13.01 5.71 18.69
C ASN A 162 -11.50 6.02 18.75
N ASP A 163 -10.81 5.39 19.69
CA ASP A 163 -9.37 5.54 19.93
C ASP A 163 -8.52 4.50 19.17
N PHE A 164 -9.14 3.59 18.42
CA PHE A 164 -8.46 2.63 17.53
C PHE A 164 -8.29 3.21 16.14
N GLN A 165 -7.12 3.00 15.55
CA GLN A 165 -6.80 3.40 14.20
C GLN A 165 -6.12 2.26 13.46
N LEU A 166 -6.50 2.05 12.20
CA LEU A 166 -5.94 1.06 11.30
C LEU A 166 -5.72 1.72 9.93
N GLY A 167 -4.50 1.66 9.43
CA GLY A 167 -4.13 2.20 8.13
C GLY A 167 -3.57 1.12 7.22
N PHE A 168 -3.96 1.13 5.95
CA PHE A 168 -3.36 0.33 4.89
C PHE A 168 -3.00 1.25 3.72
N ALA A 169 -1.80 1.09 3.17
CA ALA A 169 -1.40 1.87 2.02
C ALA A 169 -0.51 1.07 1.06
N VAL A 170 -0.51 1.50 -0.19
CA VAL A 170 0.35 1.00 -1.26
C VAL A 170 1.09 2.18 -1.86
N ALA A 171 2.42 2.12 -1.83
CA ALA A 171 3.31 3.05 -2.51
C ALA A 171 3.90 2.41 -3.77
N ASN A 172 4.43 3.22 -4.68
CA ASN A 172 4.94 2.79 -5.99
C ASN A 172 3.89 2.00 -6.80
N LEU A 173 2.64 2.48 -6.79
CA LEU A 173 1.50 1.77 -7.37
C LEU A 173 1.65 1.57 -8.89
N LEU A 174 2.25 2.53 -9.58
CA LEU A 174 2.50 2.47 -11.03
C LEU A 174 3.77 1.70 -11.40
N SER A 175 4.55 1.28 -10.39
CA SER A 175 5.81 0.55 -10.59
C SER A 175 6.73 1.22 -11.64
N PRO A 176 7.09 2.51 -11.45
CA PRO A 176 7.83 3.26 -12.45
C PRO A 176 9.17 2.59 -12.78
N LYS A 177 9.49 2.59 -14.08
CA LYS A 177 10.69 1.99 -14.66
C LYS A 177 11.67 3.11 -15.02
N PHE A 178 12.89 3.02 -14.54
CA PHE A 178 13.96 3.99 -14.79
C PHE A 178 15.03 3.35 -15.66
N SER A 179 15.39 4.00 -16.74
CA SER A 179 16.42 3.53 -17.67
C SER A 179 17.55 4.57 -17.78
N TYR A 180 18.77 4.10 -17.72
CA TYR A 180 19.98 4.89 -17.85
C TYR A 180 20.75 4.38 -19.05
N GLU A 181 21.13 5.28 -19.95
CA GLU A 181 21.78 4.94 -21.18
C GLU A 181 23.28 4.71 -20.94
N ASN A 182 23.81 3.70 -21.62
CA ASN A 182 25.25 3.49 -21.72
C ASN A 182 25.77 4.27 -22.94
N ASN A 183 26.77 5.10 -22.75
CA ASN A 183 27.32 5.93 -23.83
C ASN A 183 28.13 5.12 -24.88
N PHE A 184 28.48 3.86 -24.60
CA PHE A 184 29.36 3.05 -25.46
C PHE A 184 28.72 1.77 -25.98
N SER A 185 27.57 1.39 -25.48
CA SER A 185 26.81 0.24 -25.97
C SER A 185 25.33 0.58 -26.10
N SER A 186 24.59 -0.19 -26.88
CA SER A 186 23.13 -0.08 -26.97
C SER A 186 22.42 -0.58 -25.71
N ASP A 187 23.17 -1.04 -24.71
CA ASP A 187 22.60 -1.57 -23.46
C ASP A 187 22.23 -0.44 -22.50
N SER A 188 21.08 -0.56 -21.86
CA SER A 188 20.61 0.38 -20.84
C SER A 188 20.50 -0.31 -19.50
N LEU A 189 20.98 0.36 -18.45
CA LEU A 189 20.71 -0.05 -17.08
C LEU A 189 19.28 0.32 -16.73
N THR A 190 18.46 -0.65 -16.40
CA THR A 190 17.05 -0.42 -16.10
C THR A 190 16.70 -0.99 -14.75
N PHE A 191 16.04 -0.19 -13.91
CA PHE A 191 15.37 -0.69 -12.70
C PHE A 191 13.92 -0.21 -12.61
N ARG A 192 13.16 -0.98 -11.85
CA ARG A 192 11.75 -0.70 -11.60
C ARG A 192 11.53 -0.59 -10.10
N ASN A 193 10.83 0.46 -9.68
CA ASN A 193 10.29 0.51 -8.33
C ASN A 193 9.15 -0.50 -8.21
N ILE A 194 9.17 -1.34 -7.18
CA ILE A 194 8.11 -2.31 -6.93
C ILE A 194 7.12 -1.77 -5.90
N PRO A 195 5.85 -2.20 -5.94
CA PRO A 195 4.86 -1.79 -4.96
C PRO A 195 5.24 -2.19 -3.53
N HIS A 196 5.06 -1.26 -2.60
CA HIS A 196 5.25 -1.47 -1.17
C HIS A 196 3.91 -1.39 -0.47
N PHE A 197 3.60 -2.42 0.30
CA PHE A 197 2.38 -2.51 1.10
C PHE A 197 2.72 -2.18 2.54
N THR A 198 1.94 -1.31 3.16
CA THR A 198 2.08 -0.95 4.57
C THR A 198 0.77 -1.16 5.31
N LEU A 199 0.86 -1.70 6.51
CA LEU A 199 -0.25 -1.83 7.44
C LEU A 199 0.20 -1.26 8.77
N ASN A 200 -0.56 -0.32 9.33
CA ASN A 200 -0.30 0.23 10.64
C ASN A 200 -1.56 0.18 11.51
N ALA A 201 -1.39 -0.18 12.77
CA ALA A 201 -2.46 -0.21 13.76
C ALA A 201 -1.99 0.47 15.04
N GLN A 202 -2.87 1.22 15.69
CA GLN A 202 -2.60 1.83 16.99
C GLN A 202 -3.87 1.99 17.82
N TYR A 203 -3.71 2.05 19.14
CA TYR A 203 -4.78 2.30 20.08
C TYR A 203 -4.35 3.36 21.08
N ASN A 204 -5.20 4.34 21.36
CA ASN A 204 -4.90 5.43 22.30
C ASN A 204 -5.61 5.20 23.64
N PHE A 205 -4.85 4.69 24.64
CA PHE A 205 -5.34 4.57 26.02
C PHE A 205 -5.25 5.93 26.74
N LYS A 206 -6.37 6.52 27.05
CA LYS A 206 -6.47 7.78 27.82
C LYS A 206 -6.45 7.46 29.32
N LEU A 207 -5.44 7.94 30.02
CA LEU A 207 -5.22 7.70 31.43
C LEU A 207 -5.38 9.00 32.25
N LYS A 208 -5.74 8.87 33.53
CA LYS A 208 -5.85 9.99 34.47
C LYS A 208 -6.62 11.19 33.91
N GLY A 209 -7.84 10.95 33.42
CA GLY A 209 -8.69 12.01 32.86
C GLY A 209 -8.13 12.65 31.58
N GLY A 210 -7.42 11.89 30.76
CA GLY A 210 -6.87 12.35 29.48
C GLY A 210 -5.58 13.19 29.58
N LYS A 211 -5.00 13.34 30.78
CA LYS A 211 -3.69 14.01 30.93
C LYS A 211 -2.54 13.19 30.37
N TRP A 212 -2.64 11.88 30.46
CA TRP A 212 -1.68 10.93 29.90
C TRP A 212 -2.36 10.08 28.84
N GLU A 213 -1.67 9.83 27.76
CA GLU A 213 -2.07 8.91 26.72
C GLU A 213 -0.94 7.89 26.53
N LEU A 214 -1.30 6.60 26.44
CA LEU A 214 -0.39 5.51 26.09
C LEU A 214 -0.85 4.94 24.77
N ILE A 215 0.04 4.90 23.77
CA ILE A 215 -0.30 4.55 22.40
C ILE A 215 0.60 3.42 21.94
N PRO A 216 0.25 2.15 22.19
CA PRO A 216 0.87 1.03 21.52
C PRO A 216 0.52 1.07 20.02
N SER A 217 1.51 0.73 19.20
CA SER A 217 1.38 0.73 17.76
C SER A 217 2.19 -0.40 17.12
N LEU A 218 1.67 -0.90 16.00
CA LEU A 218 2.27 -1.90 15.15
C LEU A 218 2.35 -1.38 13.73
N TYR A 219 3.47 -1.60 13.06
CA TYR A 219 3.68 -1.30 11.66
C TYR A 219 4.25 -2.52 10.94
N LEU A 220 3.63 -2.85 9.82
CA LEU A 220 4.06 -3.93 8.95
C LEU A 220 4.32 -3.36 7.55
N LYS A 221 5.42 -3.76 6.95
CA LYS A 221 5.77 -3.41 5.57
C LYS A 221 6.09 -4.67 4.79
N GLY A 222 5.46 -4.82 3.65
CA GLY A 222 5.68 -5.91 2.70
C GLY A 222 6.11 -5.37 1.34
N VAL A 223 7.03 -6.08 0.72
CA VAL A 223 7.51 -5.83 -0.64
C VAL A 223 7.60 -7.17 -1.34
N GLN A 224 7.17 -7.25 -2.59
CA GLN A 224 7.28 -8.49 -3.36
C GLN A 224 8.76 -8.91 -3.49
N GLY A 225 9.06 -10.17 -3.17
CA GLY A 225 10.42 -10.71 -3.24
C GLY A 225 11.31 -10.35 -2.04
N ALA A 226 10.80 -9.67 -1.00
CA ALA A 226 11.53 -9.39 0.22
C ALA A 226 10.78 -9.86 1.47
N PRO A 227 11.47 -10.26 2.56
CA PRO A 227 10.82 -10.61 3.81
C PRO A 227 10.06 -9.43 4.40
N PHE A 228 8.93 -9.72 5.06
CA PHE A 228 8.17 -8.71 5.79
C PHE A 228 9.03 -8.02 6.85
N VAL A 229 8.80 -6.72 6.99
CA VAL A 229 9.37 -5.89 8.05
C VAL A 229 8.27 -5.56 9.04
N PHE A 230 8.52 -5.76 10.33
CA PHE A 230 7.60 -5.33 11.36
C PHE A 230 8.30 -4.43 12.38
N GLU A 231 7.53 -3.47 12.89
CA GLU A 231 7.93 -2.57 13.95
C GLU A 231 6.85 -2.54 15.01
N GLY A 232 7.26 -2.61 16.26
CA GLY A 232 6.40 -2.40 17.41
C GLY A 232 6.85 -1.14 18.16
N ALA A 233 5.92 -0.27 18.56
CA ALA A 233 6.25 0.92 19.30
C ALA A 233 5.24 1.18 20.43
N VAL A 234 5.72 1.85 21.47
CA VAL A 234 4.91 2.36 22.56
C VAL A 234 5.22 3.83 22.76
N SER A 235 4.20 4.67 22.56
CA SER A 235 4.32 6.12 22.75
C SER A 235 3.59 6.54 24.01
N GLY A 236 4.23 7.37 24.84
CA GLY A 236 3.62 8.07 25.95
C GLY A 236 3.44 9.55 25.59
N ARG A 237 2.26 10.09 25.83
CA ARG A 237 1.97 11.51 25.58
C ARG A 237 1.43 12.16 26.87
N TYR A 238 1.99 13.32 27.23
CA TYR A 238 1.58 14.08 28.40
C TYR A 238 0.96 15.44 28.02
N LYS A 239 -0.29 15.67 28.45
CA LYS A 239 -1.07 16.89 28.16
C LYS A 239 -1.09 17.28 26.68
N LYS A 240 -0.93 16.30 25.78
CA LYS A 240 -0.79 16.52 24.32
C LYS A 240 0.35 17.47 23.93
N LYS A 241 1.24 17.78 24.88
CA LYS A 241 2.35 18.72 24.72
C LYS A 241 3.69 18.03 24.60
N PHE A 242 3.97 17.07 25.46
CA PHE A 242 5.21 16.29 25.47
C PHE A 242 4.92 14.87 25.03
N TRP A 243 5.82 14.27 24.32
CA TRP A 243 5.71 12.87 23.92
C TRP A 243 7.08 12.19 23.91
N GLY A 244 7.07 10.90 24.17
CA GLY A 244 8.23 10.03 24.03
C GLY A 244 7.79 8.68 23.50
N THR A 245 8.63 8.01 22.72
CA THR A 245 8.33 6.72 22.07
C THR A 245 9.54 5.82 22.16
N LEU A 246 9.30 4.56 22.47
CA LEU A 246 10.26 3.47 22.30
C LEU A 246 9.75 2.58 21.16
N LYS A 247 10.63 2.26 20.23
CA LYS A 247 10.32 1.45 19.05
C LYS A 247 11.33 0.34 18.88
N TYR A 248 10.85 -0.80 18.49
CA TYR A 248 11.63 -1.96 18.04
C TYR A 248 11.35 -2.24 16.57
N HIS A 249 12.41 -2.27 15.78
CA HIS A 249 12.39 -2.68 14.37
C HIS A 249 13.14 -3.99 14.23
N HIS A 250 12.44 -5.07 13.82
CA HIS A 250 13.00 -6.43 13.91
C HIS A 250 14.27 -6.67 13.06
N LYS A 251 14.52 -5.85 12.03
CA LYS A 251 15.72 -5.96 11.18
C LYS A 251 16.82 -4.96 11.51
N ILE A 252 16.48 -3.85 12.16
CA ILE A 252 17.44 -2.76 12.41
C ILE A 252 17.86 -2.76 13.88
N GLY A 253 16.91 -2.79 14.82
CA GLY A 253 17.20 -2.69 16.25
C GLY A 253 16.17 -1.83 16.97
N TYR A 254 16.63 -0.96 17.84
CA TYR A 254 15.78 -0.14 18.69
C TYR A 254 15.92 1.33 18.37
N SER A 255 14.87 2.10 18.59
CA SER A 255 14.96 3.56 18.58
C SER A 255 14.15 4.18 19.72
N ALA A 256 14.63 5.33 20.19
CA ALA A 256 13.96 6.16 21.16
C ALA A 256 13.71 7.54 20.56
N MET A 257 12.52 8.05 20.79
CA MET A 257 12.10 9.36 20.27
C MET A 257 11.56 10.21 21.42
N ALA A 258 11.81 11.49 21.35
CA ALA A 258 11.21 12.46 22.24
C ALA A 258 10.88 13.75 21.50
N GLY A 259 9.84 14.45 21.95
CA GLY A 259 9.49 15.73 21.35
C GLY A 259 8.49 16.51 22.19
N ALA A 260 8.27 17.73 21.76
CA ALA A 260 7.36 18.64 22.43
C ALA A 260 6.74 19.64 21.48
N SER A 261 5.50 20.06 21.79
CA SER A 261 4.92 21.28 21.23
C SER A 261 5.49 22.48 22.01
N ILE A 262 6.47 23.15 21.43
CA ILE A 262 7.18 24.28 22.04
C ILE A 262 6.22 25.48 22.17
N THR A 263 5.45 25.72 21.13
CA THR A 263 4.34 26.68 21.12
C THR A 263 3.05 25.98 20.73
N LYS A 264 1.94 26.71 20.63
CA LYS A 264 0.69 26.17 20.10
C LYS A 264 0.82 25.72 18.64
N GLN A 265 1.79 26.28 17.91
CA GLN A 265 2.01 26.04 16.48
C GLN A 265 3.24 25.18 16.20
N LEU A 266 4.32 25.39 16.95
CA LEU A 266 5.61 24.72 16.68
C LEU A 266 5.76 23.44 17.49
N LEU A 267 6.05 22.35 16.79
CA LEU A 267 6.38 21.04 17.33
C LEU A 267 7.81 20.70 16.92
N LEU A 268 8.60 20.19 17.86
CA LEU A 268 9.94 19.68 17.65
C LEU A 268 10.05 18.25 18.16
N GLY A 269 10.72 17.40 17.40
CA GLY A 269 11.00 16.02 17.75
C GLY A 269 12.40 15.62 17.36
N TYR A 270 12.95 14.70 18.13
CA TYR A 270 14.24 14.06 17.85
C TYR A 270 14.14 12.58 18.10
N SER A 271 14.76 11.78 17.23
CA SER A 271 14.92 10.35 17.45
C SER A 271 16.39 9.94 17.36
N PHE A 272 16.70 8.91 18.12
CA PHE A 272 17.97 8.19 18.07
C PHE A 272 17.69 6.70 17.93
N GLY A 273 18.26 6.11 16.87
CA GLY A 273 18.16 4.69 16.58
C GLY A 273 19.54 4.03 16.68
N PHE A 274 19.59 2.85 17.27
CA PHE A 274 20.80 2.04 17.31
C PHE A 274 20.51 0.64 16.77
N SER A 275 21.44 0.14 15.97
CA SER A 275 21.35 -1.21 15.45
C SER A 275 21.81 -2.21 16.51
N SER A 276 21.02 -3.25 16.74
CA SER A 276 21.42 -4.40 17.56
C SER A 276 22.39 -5.35 16.85
N ARG A 277 22.74 -5.05 15.61
CA ARG A 277 23.61 -5.86 14.76
C ARG A 277 25.02 -5.28 14.70
N GLU A 278 25.96 -6.04 14.17
CA GLU A 278 27.38 -5.66 14.10
C GLU A 278 27.61 -4.29 13.43
N ILE A 279 26.77 -3.91 12.46
CA ILE A 279 26.86 -2.58 11.84
C ILE A 279 26.66 -1.44 12.85
N GLY A 280 25.88 -1.67 13.91
CA GLY A 280 25.63 -0.68 14.97
C GLY A 280 26.85 -0.37 15.81
N THR A 281 27.84 -1.27 15.85
CA THR A 281 29.07 -1.06 16.63
C THR A 281 30.09 -0.15 15.94
N GLN A 282 29.90 0.14 14.67
CA GLN A 282 30.83 0.87 13.81
C GLN A 282 30.30 2.24 13.33
N ASN A 283 29.13 2.67 13.83
CA ASN A 283 28.56 3.96 13.49
C ASN A 283 28.04 4.68 14.74
N SER A 284 27.75 5.96 14.60
CA SER A 284 27.23 6.79 15.69
C SER A 284 25.71 6.72 15.82
N GLY A 285 25.06 5.71 15.20
CA GLY A 285 23.61 5.53 15.24
C GLY A 285 22.88 6.21 14.08
N THR A 286 21.57 6.17 14.18
CA THR A 286 20.63 6.79 13.24
C THR A 286 19.93 7.94 13.94
N HIS A 287 19.88 9.09 13.30
CA HIS A 287 19.32 10.30 13.86
C HIS A 287 18.20 10.85 12.98
N GLU A 288 17.13 11.32 13.59
CA GLU A 288 16.07 12.03 12.86
C GLU A 288 15.61 13.25 13.66
N ILE A 289 15.46 14.37 12.97
CA ILE A 289 14.89 15.60 13.50
C ILE A 289 13.57 15.82 12.81
N LEU A 290 12.53 16.12 13.59
CA LEU A 290 11.22 16.49 13.11
C LEU A 290 10.89 17.92 13.54
N ILE A 291 10.46 18.75 12.59
CA ILE A 291 9.88 20.06 12.82
C ILE A 291 8.47 20.02 12.28
N GLY A 292 7.49 20.37 13.09
CA GLY A 292 6.10 20.51 12.68
C GLY A 292 5.59 21.93 12.97
N TYR A 293 4.87 22.52 12.01
CA TYR A 293 4.27 23.84 12.14
C TYR A 293 2.78 23.78 11.80
N LYS A 294 1.93 23.99 12.80
CA LYS A 294 0.47 24.06 12.63
C LYS A 294 0.09 25.37 11.96
N ILE A 295 -0.62 25.29 10.84
CA ILE A 295 -1.03 26.43 10.02
C ILE A 295 -2.43 26.88 10.46
N GLY A 296 -2.57 28.16 10.68
CA GLY A 296 -3.82 28.76 11.17
C GLY A 296 -3.89 28.84 12.69
N ASN A 297 -4.78 29.68 13.20
CA ASN A 297 -5.07 29.74 14.64
C ASN A 297 -5.75 28.42 15.04
N SER A 298 -5.32 27.84 16.14
CA SER A 298 -5.99 26.71 16.78
C SER A 298 -7.44 27.03 17.20
N ASN A 299 -7.90 28.25 16.96
CA ASN A 299 -9.26 28.76 17.15
C ASN A 299 -10.01 28.97 15.83
N ALA A 300 -9.43 28.57 14.65
CA ALA A 300 -10.13 28.59 13.35
C ALA A 300 -11.02 27.37 13.12
N GLY A 301 -11.04 26.39 14.02
CA GLY A 301 -12.30 25.72 14.31
C GLY A 301 -13.21 26.79 14.91
N VAL A 302 -14.27 27.16 14.20
CA VAL A 302 -15.39 27.92 14.71
C VAL A 302 -15.46 27.68 16.22
N SER A 303 -15.28 28.74 17.02
CA SER A 303 -15.66 28.67 18.44
C SER A 303 -17.18 28.50 18.46
N VAL A 304 -17.59 27.26 18.24
CA VAL A 304 -18.93 26.80 18.55
C VAL A 304 -19.00 27.06 20.05
N SER A 305 -19.79 28.02 20.45
CA SER A 305 -20.08 28.28 21.84
C SER A 305 -20.44 26.94 22.47
N ASP A 306 -20.05 26.69 23.72
CA ASP A 306 -20.42 25.44 24.40
C ASP A 306 -21.92 25.15 24.27
N ARG A 307 -22.76 26.18 24.14
CA ARG A 307 -24.18 26.06 23.79
C ARG A 307 -24.46 25.57 22.36
N ASP A 308 -23.61 25.89 21.40
CA ASP A 308 -23.80 25.42 20.02
C ASP A 308 -23.25 24.00 19.84
N LEU A 309 -22.25 23.61 20.66
CA LEU A 309 -21.81 22.22 20.81
C LEU A 309 -22.90 21.36 21.42
N GLU A 310 -23.53 21.83 22.51
CA GLU A 310 -24.64 21.14 23.16
C GLU A 310 -25.85 20.99 22.24
N LYS A 311 -26.21 22.04 21.47
CA LYS A 311 -27.24 21.95 20.42
C LYS A 311 -26.89 21.01 19.28
N LEU A 312 -25.62 20.97 18.84
CA LEU A 312 -25.14 20.04 17.82
C LEU A 312 -25.12 18.60 18.33
N GLU A 313 -24.78 18.39 19.61
CA GLU A 313 -24.86 17.08 20.25
C GLU A 313 -26.32 16.62 20.38
N GLU A 314 -27.25 17.49 20.81
CA GLU A 314 -28.68 17.20 20.83
C GLU A 314 -29.23 16.90 19.43
N GLN A 315 -28.87 17.68 18.41
CA GLN A 315 -29.27 17.44 17.05
C GLN A 315 -28.69 16.11 16.49
N ASN A 316 -27.47 15.77 16.87
CA ASN A 316 -26.87 14.50 16.51
C ASN A 316 -27.57 13.31 17.19
N VAL A 317 -27.95 13.43 18.46
CA VAL A 317 -28.75 12.39 19.16
C VAL A 317 -30.09 12.18 18.45
N VAL A 318 -30.82 13.25 18.12
CA VAL A 318 -32.09 13.16 17.38
C VAL A 318 -31.90 12.57 15.97
N LEU A 319 -30.79 12.89 15.28
CA LEU A 319 -30.46 12.30 14.01
C LEU A 319 -30.13 10.80 14.13
N PHE A 320 -29.45 10.39 15.19
CA PHE A 320 -29.15 9.00 15.50
C PHE A 320 -30.44 8.20 15.75
N GLU A 321 -31.35 8.72 16.61
CA GLU A 321 -32.64 8.09 16.86
C GLU A 321 -33.46 7.92 15.57
N LYS A 322 -33.45 8.93 14.70
CA LYS A 322 -34.07 8.83 13.37
C LYS A 322 -33.39 7.80 12.46
N THR A 323 -32.09 7.69 12.52
CA THR A 323 -31.35 6.74 11.70
C THR A 323 -31.63 5.30 12.15
N ASP A 324 -31.65 5.06 13.47
CA ASP A 324 -32.00 3.76 14.04
C ASP A 324 -33.47 3.39 13.75
N ALA A 325 -34.40 4.35 13.82
CA ALA A 325 -35.79 4.12 13.44
C ALA A 325 -35.95 3.77 11.95
N LEU A 326 -35.23 4.47 11.07
CA LEU A 326 -35.20 4.17 9.63
C LEU A 326 -34.55 2.81 9.33
N GLU A 327 -33.53 2.41 10.09
CA GLU A 327 -32.94 1.06 9.95
C GLU A 327 -33.92 -0.03 10.33
N GLN A 328 -34.68 0.16 11.43
CA GLN A 328 -35.75 -0.78 11.84
C GLN A 328 -36.88 -0.84 10.81
N GLU A 329 -37.33 0.30 10.28
CA GLU A 329 -38.34 0.35 9.22
C GLU A 329 -37.86 -0.36 7.96
N ASN A 330 -36.61 -0.16 7.55
CA ASN A 330 -36.01 -0.87 6.43
C ASN A 330 -35.91 -2.38 6.65
N LEU A 331 -35.70 -2.83 7.90
CA LEU A 331 -35.70 -4.25 8.24
C LEU A 331 -37.08 -4.86 8.06
N LEU A 332 -38.11 -4.19 8.55
CA LEU A 332 -39.52 -4.60 8.42
C LEU A 332 -39.95 -4.63 6.94
N ILE A 333 -39.57 -3.64 6.16
CA ILE A 333 -39.85 -3.60 4.71
C ILE A 333 -39.16 -4.78 3.98
N LYS A 334 -37.92 -5.13 4.36
CA LYS A 334 -37.21 -6.27 3.80
C LYS A 334 -37.92 -7.61 4.15
N GLU A 335 -38.38 -7.77 5.36
CA GLU A 335 -39.13 -8.97 5.76
C GLU A 335 -40.45 -9.09 5.00
N GLU A 336 -41.18 -7.99 4.83
CA GLU A 336 -42.42 -7.96 4.07
C GLU A 336 -42.18 -8.26 2.59
N LEU A 337 -41.10 -7.70 2.01
CA LEU A 337 -40.71 -7.97 0.63
C LEU A 337 -40.35 -9.44 0.41
N GLU A 338 -39.68 -10.10 1.36
CA GLU A 338 -39.37 -11.53 1.26
C GLU A 338 -40.64 -12.39 1.36
N LYS A 339 -41.63 -12.02 2.19
CA LYS A 339 -42.94 -12.70 2.24
C LYS A 339 -43.70 -12.57 0.93
N GLN A 340 -43.68 -11.38 0.35
CA GLN A 340 -44.31 -11.14 -0.96
C GLN A 340 -43.65 -11.93 -2.08
N LYS A 341 -42.32 -12.04 -2.07
CA LYS A 341 -41.57 -12.87 -3.03
C LYS A 341 -41.91 -14.36 -2.88
N GLN A 342 -42.08 -14.86 -1.67
CA GLN A 342 -42.48 -16.26 -1.44
C GLN A 342 -43.89 -16.51 -1.97
N LEU A 343 -44.84 -15.62 -1.67
CA LEU A 343 -46.19 -15.70 -2.16
C LEU A 343 -46.27 -15.65 -3.67
N LEU A 344 -45.44 -14.83 -4.30
CA LEU A 344 -45.34 -14.73 -5.76
C LEU A 344 -44.79 -16.03 -6.36
N LYS A 345 -43.76 -16.65 -5.73
CA LYS A 345 -43.23 -17.94 -6.18
C LYS A 345 -44.27 -19.05 -6.11
N GLU A 346 -45.09 -19.09 -5.04
CA GLU A 346 -46.18 -20.06 -4.93
C GLU A 346 -47.23 -19.88 -6.02
N LYS A 347 -47.62 -18.62 -6.32
CA LYS A 347 -48.54 -18.31 -7.40
C LYS A 347 -48.00 -18.69 -8.77
N ILE A 348 -46.70 -18.42 -9.02
CA ILE A 348 -46.04 -18.82 -10.28
C ILE A 348 -46.03 -20.33 -10.41
N TYR A 349 -45.69 -21.07 -9.37
CA TYR A 349 -45.73 -22.53 -9.37
C TYR A 349 -47.15 -23.07 -9.66
N GLY A 350 -48.20 -22.52 -9.01
CA GLY A 350 -49.57 -22.88 -9.26
C GLY A 350 -50.01 -22.60 -10.71
N LEU A 351 -49.59 -21.48 -11.30
CA LEU A 351 -49.84 -21.16 -12.69
C LEU A 351 -49.10 -22.11 -13.66
N GLU A 352 -47.92 -22.53 -13.35
CA GLU A 352 -47.17 -23.53 -14.15
C GLU A 352 -47.84 -24.91 -14.10
N GLU A 353 -48.36 -25.32 -12.95
CA GLU A 353 -49.12 -26.56 -12.84
C GLU A 353 -50.43 -26.51 -13.60
N LEU A 354 -51.17 -25.38 -13.52
CA LEU A 354 -52.39 -25.17 -14.28
C LEU A 354 -52.11 -25.17 -15.78
N LYS A 355 -51.04 -24.56 -16.23
CA LYS A 355 -50.59 -24.55 -17.62
C LYS A 355 -50.30 -25.97 -18.13
N LYS A 356 -49.62 -26.79 -17.33
CA LYS A 356 -49.34 -28.20 -17.64
C LYS A 356 -50.63 -29.02 -17.76
N ALA A 357 -51.58 -28.80 -16.83
CA ALA A 357 -52.88 -29.49 -16.86
C ALA A 357 -53.67 -29.10 -18.11
N LEU A 358 -53.68 -27.83 -18.47
CA LEU A 358 -54.39 -27.31 -19.67
C LEU A 358 -53.76 -27.86 -20.96
N GLU A 359 -52.43 -27.93 -21.01
CA GLU A 359 -51.73 -28.51 -22.17
C GLU A 359 -52.01 -29.99 -22.32
N LYS A 360 -52.06 -30.73 -21.18
CA LYS A 360 -52.49 -32.14 -21.22
C LYS A 360 -53.90 -32.32 -21.70
N GLU A 361 -54.87 -31.52 -21.22
CA GLU A 361 -56.25 -31.55 -21.68
C GLU A 361 -56.37 -31.21 -23.18
N ARG A 362 -55.54 -30.27 -23.66
CA ARG A 362 -55.46 -29.93 -25.09
C ARG A 362 -55.02 -31.12 -25.93
N VAL A 363 -53.92 -31.78 -25.49
CA VAL A 363 -53.40 -32.97 -26.18
C VAL A 363 -54.38 -34.13 -26.14
N ASP A 364 -55.07 -34.36 -25.01
CA ASP A 364 -56.07 -35.40 -24.90
C ASP A 364 -57.33 -35.10 -25.80
N ARG A 365 -57.70 -33.83 -25.92
CA ARG A 365 -58.76 -33.38 -26.82
C ARG A 365 -58.36 -33.52 -28.31
N GLU A 366 -57.15 -33.19 -28.68
CA GLU A 366 -56.60 -33.41 -30.02
C GLU A 366 -56.55 -34.89 -30.40
N LYS A 367 -56.22 -35.78 -29.46
CA LYS A 367 -56.22 -37.23 -29.63
C LYS A 367 -57.64 -37.73 -29.85
N MET A 368 -58.67 -37.26 -29.10
CA MET A 368 -60.05 -37.63 -29.28
C MET A 368 -60.60 -37.15 -30.67
N ILE A 369 -60.20 -35.94 -31.08
CA ILE A 369 -60.56 -35.44 -32.42
C ILE A 369 -59.94 -36.31 -33.50
N ALA A 370 -58.65 -36.68 -33.37
CA ALA A 370 -57.97 -37.57 -34.32
C ALA A 370 -58.59 -38.97 -34.36
N GLU A 371 -59.05 -39.48 -33.23
CA GLU A 371 -59.75 -40.77 -33.15
C GLU A 371 -61.14 -40.74 -33.78
N TYR A 372 -61.86 -39.61 -33.78
CA TYR A 372 -63.15 -39.39 -34.50
C TYR A 372 -62.94 -39.18 -35.97
N GLU A 373 -61.83 -38.67 -36.46
CA GLU A 373 -61.57 -38.48 -37.91
C GLU A 373 -61.01 -39.71 -38.59
N TYR A 374 -60.59 -40.77 -37.86
CA TYR A 374 -60.08 -42.02 -38.45
C TYR A 374 -61.20 -43.02 -38.68
N LYS A 375 -62.09 -42.76 -39.72
CA LYS A 375 -62.82 -43.79 -40.47
C LYS A 375 -62.07 -44.05 -41.78
N PRO A 376 -61.57 -45.27 -42.01
CA PRO A 376 -60.81 -45.55 -43.22
C PRO A 376 -61.69 -45.47 -44.44
N LYS A 377 -61.36 -44.62 -45.42
CA LYS A 377 -61.72 -44.79 -46.85
C LYS A 377 -60.45 -45.41 -47.48
N GLU A 378 -60.75 -46.58 -48.10
CA GLU A 378 -59.85 -47.31 -48.95
C GLU A 378 -59.36 -46.49 -50.16
N ASN A 379 -58.12 -46.81 -50.58
CA ASN A 379 -57.49 -46.61 -51.89
C ASN A 379 -57.01 -45.20 -52.26
N ASP A 380 -55.79 -45.02 -52.48
CA ASP A 380 -54.92 -45.29 -53.63
C ASP A 380 -53.51 -44.63 -53.43
N SER A 381 -52.62 -45.54 -53.62
CA SER A 381 -51.29 -45.49 -54.26
C SER A 381 -50.63 -44.15 -54.66
N VAL A 382 -49.33 -44.17 -54.50
CA VAL A 382 -48.23 -43.77 -55.42
C VAL A 382 -47.42 -42.52 -55.08
N ALA A 383 -46.17 -42.85 -54.88
CA ALA A 383 -44.91 -42.21 -55.29
C ALA A 383 -44.31 -41.10 -54.43
N GLN A 384 -43.20 -41.48 -53.89
CA GLN A 384 -41.80 -41.08 -54.24
C GLN A 384 -41.54 -39.56 -54.23
N ASN A 385 -40.53 -39.01 -53.59
CA ASN A 385 -39.10 -39.30 -53.58
C ASN A 385 -38.40 -38.20 -52.78
N GLN A 386 -37.33 -38.59 -52.11
CA GLN A 386 -36.02 -37.93 -51.98
C GLN A 386 -35.98 -36.43 -51.54
N GLY A 387 -35.13 -36.05 -50.66
CA GLY A 387 -33.72 -36.23 -50.41
C GLY A 387 -33.28 -35.39 -49.25
N THR A 388 -32.42 -35.97 -48.56
CA THR A 388 -31.05 -35.52 -48.18
C THR A 388 -30.86 -34.02 -47.93
N GLU A 389 -30.26 -33.56 -46.91
CA GLU A 389 -28.88 -33.80 -46.45
C GLU A 389 -28.62 -33.16 -45.07
N GLU A 390 -27.75 -33.79 -44.38
CA GLU A 390 -26.96 -33.48 -43.27
C GLU A 390 -26.36 -32.06 -43.19
N ALA A 391 -26.27 -31.53 -42.01
CA ALA A 391 -25.06 -30.79 -41.60
C ALA A 391 -24.80 -30.97 -40.11
N GLN A 392 -23.81 -31.74 -39.85
CA GLN A 392 -23.11 -31.76 -38.56
C GLN A 392 -22.35 -30.48 -38.38
N GLU A 393 -22.39 -29.93 -37.20
CA GLU A 393 -21.55 -28.84 -36.81
C GLU A 393 -20.65 -29.27 -35.66
N ALA A 394 -19.37 -29.21 -35.97
CA ALA A 394 -18.27 -29.51 -35.06
C ALA A 394 -17.96 -28.29 -34.18
N GLU A 395 -17.90 -28.50 -32.89
CA GLU A 395 -17.26 -27.58 -31.93
C GLU A 395 -15.77 -27.60 -32.17
N GLU A 396 -15.21 -26.45 -32.47
CA GLU A 396 -13.77 -26.20 -32.47
C GLU A 396 -13.41 -25.29 -31.31
N THR A 397 -12.88 -25.92 -30.27
CA THR A 397 -12.21 -25.26 -29.14
C THR A 397 -10.84 -24.81 -29.59
N THR A 398 -10.61 -23.52 -29.71
CA THR A 398 -9.28 -22.94 -29.85
C THR A 398 -8.78 -22.42 -28.50
N GLU A 399 -7.86 -23.17 -27.91
CA GLU A 399 -6.95 -22.65 -26.88
C GLU A 399 -5.94 -21.69 -27.52
N PRO A 400 -5.63 -20.56 -26.88
CA PRO A 400 -4.50 -19.74 -27.31
C PRO A 400 -3.21 -20.32 -26.75
N GLN A 401 -2.36 -20.72 -27.63
CA GLN A 401 -0.98 -21.07 -27.36
C GLN A 401 -0.23 -19.89 -26.74
N THR A 402 0.32 -20.10 -25.56
CA THR A 402 1.33 -19.27 -24.94
C THR A 402 2.65 -19.42 -25.71
N ASN A 403 3.08 -18.38 -26.38
CA ASN A 403 4.46 -18.26 -26.83
C ASN A 403 5.35 -17.95 -25.62
N GLU A 404 5.97 -18.96 -25.06
CA GLU A 404 7.25 -18.85 -24.38
C GLU A 404 8.32 -18.65 -25.45
N ASP A 405 8.92 -17.50 -25.53
CA ASP A 405 10.37 -17.33 -25.69
C ASP A 405 10.74 -15.83 -25.68
N SER A 406 11.20 -15.34 -24.56
CA SER A 406 12.29 -14.38 -24.50
C SER A 406 12.99 -14.54 -23.15
N SER A 407 13.90 -15.53 -23.14
CA SER A 407 14.93 -15.61 -22.12
C SER A 407 15.77 -14.33 -22.18
N ASP A 408 15.52 -13.39 -21.29
CA ASP A 408 16.47 -12.35 -20.94
C ASP A 408 17.73 -13.02 -20.40
N LYS A 409 18.68 -13.27 -21.29
CA LYS A 409 20.05 -13.57 -20.93
C LYS A 409 20.61 -12.33 -20.25
N ILE A 410 20.65 -12.38 -18.93
CA ILE A 410 21.48 -11.48 -18.14
C ILE A 410 22.92 -11.75 -18.57
N VAL A 411 23.46 -10.85 -19.38
CA VAL A 411 24.88 -10.83 -19.70
C VAL A 411 25.59 -10.52 -18.38
N LYS A 412 26.43 -11.42 -17.91
CA LYS A 412 27.27 -11.25 -16.73
C LYS A 412 28.22 -10.06 -16.93
N GLY A 413 27.77 -8.89 -16.55
CA GLY A 413 28.60 -7.83 -16.03
C GLY A 413 28.32 -7.78 -14.55
N ASP A 414 29.31 -8.05 -13.72
CA ASP A 414 29.14 -7.95 -12.27
C ASP A 414 28.90 -6.48 -11.90
N LEU A 415 27.65 -6.11 -11.69
CA LEU A 415 27.29 -4.77 -11.26
C LEU A 415 27.52 -4.68 -9.75
N TYR A 416 28.54 -3.92 -9.34
CA TYR A 416 28.84 -3.69 -7.93
C TYR A 416 28.09 -2.47 -7.41
N VAL A 417 27.24 -2.69 -6.40
CA VAL A 417 26.62 -1.61 -5.64
C VAL A 417 27.52 -1.31 -4.44
N VAL A 418 28.13 -0.13 -4.41
CA VAL A 418 28.91 0.31 -3.23
C VAL A 418 27.93 0.62 -2.10
N VAL A 419 27.88 -0.25 -1.10
CA VAL A 419 26.96 -0.14 0.04
C VAL A 419 27.57 0.76 1.15
N GLY A 420 28.87 1.05 1.09
CA GLY A 420 29.55 1.94 2.02
C GLY A 420 31.04 2.09 1.67
N ALA A 421 31.64 3.19 2.09
CA ALA A 421 33.07 3.44 1.99
C ALA A 421 33.66 3.65 3.40
N THR A 422 34.81 3.07 3.67
CA THR A 422 35.53 3.19 4.95
C THR A 422 36.96 3.69 4.72
N ARG A 423 37.56 4.31 5.74
CA ARG A 423 38.91 4.87 5.63
C ARG A 423 40.03 3.83 5.80
N GLY A 424 39.69 2.61 6.19
CA GLY A 424 40.70 1.58 6.50
C GLY A 424 40.36 0.19 5.94
N MET A 425 41.39 -0.55 5.49
CA MET A 425 41.20 -1.89 4.91
C MET A 425 40.54 -2.88 5.89
N LYS A 426 40.89 -2.82 7.19
CA LYS A 426 40.30 -3.68 8.22
C LYS A 426 38.81 -3.40 8.40
N GLU A 427 38.41 -2.13 8.37
CA GLU A 427 37.02 -1.71 8.45
C GLU A 427 36.24 -2.15 7.22
N ALA A 428 36.83 -1.99 6.02
CA ALA A 428 36.25 -2.45 4.77
C ALA A 428 36.01 -3.97 4.76
N GLN A 429 36.98 -4.75 5.24
CA GLN A 429 36.87 -6.21 5.37
C GLN A 429 35.80 -6.63 6.37
N ASN A 430 35.70 -5.94 7.50
CA ASN A 430 34.65 -6.20 8.49
C ASN A 430 33.27 -5.85 7.92
N PHE A 431 33.15 -4.71 7.26
CA PHE A 431 31.91 -4.29 6.60
C PHE A 431 31.50 -5.28 5.50
N GLN A 432 32.44 -5.74 4.68
CA GLN A 432 32.20 -6.78 3.67
C GLN A 432 31.63 -8.05 4.29
N LYS A 433 32.25 -8.55 5.37
CA LYS A 433 31.79 -9.75 6.08
C LYS A 433 30.37 -9.59 6.61
N ILE A 434 30.06 -8.41 7.17
CA ILE A 434 28.72 -8.10 7.70
C ILE A 434 27.69 -8.11 6.58
N VAL A 435 27.95 -7.38 5.48
CA VAL A 435 27.02 -7.27 4.36
C VAL A 435 26.81 -8.63 3.69
N THR A 436 27.87 -9.41 3.49
CA THR A 436 27.74 -10.75 2.90
C THR A 436 26.95 -11.69 3.80
N ARG A 437 27.17 -11.64 5.12
CA ARG A 437 26.50 -12.52 6.07
C ARG A 437 25.06 -12.12 6.33
N GLU A 438 24.78 -10.84 6.49
CA GLU A 438 23.45 -10.35 6.90
C GLU A 438 22.48 -10.18 5.73
N TYR A 439 23.01 -9.82 4.56
CA TYR A 439 22.19 -9.54 3.37
C TYR A 439 22.36 -10.58 2.28
N GLN A 440 23.22 -11.59 2.46
CA GLN A 440 23.54 -12.65 1.49
C GLN A 440 23.98 -12.11 0.13
N LEU A 441 24.59 -10.93 0.11
CA LEU A 441 25.10 -10.28 -1.09
C LEU A 441 26.56 -10.68 -1.30
N LYS A 442 26.94 -11.03 -2.53
CA LYS A 442 28.36 -11.14 -2.91
C LYS A 442 28.93 -9.72 -2.94
N THR A 443 29.92 -9.48 -2.10
CA THR A 443 30.55 -8.17 -1.97
C THR A 443 32.04 -8.25 -2.24
N ARG A 444 32.62 -7.19 -2.82
CA ARG A 444 34.06 -7.06 -3.08
C ARG A 444 34.55 -5.73 -2.54
N ILE A 445 35.75 -5.73 -2.00
CA ILE A 445 36.42 -4.51 -1.54
C ILE A 445 37.22 -3.95 -2.70
N VAL A 446 36.93 -2.68 -3.04
CA VAL A 446 37.67 -1.94 -4.07
C VAL A 446 38.40 -0.79 -3.42
N ARG A 447 39.66 -0.59 -3.73
CA ARG A 447 40.49 0.53 -3.23
C ARG A 447 40.35 1.73 -4.18
N ASN A 448 40.17 2.91 -3.60
CA ASN A 448 40.30 4.13 -4.37
C ASN A 448 41.76 4.37 -4.72
N ALA A 449 42.05 4.70 -5.95
CA ALA A 449 43.42 4.99 -6.45
C ALA A 449 44.07 6.26 -5.83
N LYS A 450 43.29 7.04 -5.06
CA LYS A 450 43.77 8.27 -4.40
C LYS A 450 44.09 8.12 -2.90
N GLY A 451 44.18 6.92 -2.37
CA GLY A 451 44.59 6.63 -0.99
C GLY A 451 43.67 5.75 -0.20
#